data_2376a4ba1ac1fec5b223105a5c74e2ec
#
_entry.id   2376a4ba1ac1fec5b223105a5c74e2ec
#
_cell.length_a   1.000
_cell.length_b   1.000
_cell.length_c   1.000
_cell.angle_alpha   90.00
_cell.angle_beta   90.00
_cell.angle_gamma   90.00
#
_symmetry.space_group_name_H-M   'P 1'
#
loop_
_entity.id
_entity.type
_entity.pdbx_description
1 polymer ?
#
loop_
_entity_poly.entity_id
_entity_poly.type
_entity_poly.pdbx_seq_one_letter_code
_entity_poly.pdbx_strand_id
1 'polypeptide(L)'
;MGICFVSCTKAQTEREATMKEYDAKEITKLIKKGKSVLFANAIIKGDVDFSDIEDVAMSAPNTFVAHVPSSIFFQSCVFLGNVKGNGYKEIKGKKIPIKVRFSRDVQFMDCDFRKDVDFSDAEFQASVNLSKSVFRGETQFNNILCIGQKNQWWEIESDSTFMMCGATFRGDLNMMDAKFRQDVSIQGITVNNIQISNLSADKRLDLSNSTINGYFIFNYGTCEENATLSFSRFAGRADIIGTVFNGTCEMERSLFYGEVKFGRTNFKKGLKTDGAHFLLHPITEEAVFENDTTPTFNGFNTK
;
A
#
# COMPACT_ATOMS: atom_id res chain seq x y z
N MET A 1 6.12 29.79 5.25
CA MET A 1 5.56 28.44 5.20
C MET A 1 4.28 28.22 6.04
N GLY A 2 3.72 29.21 6.73
CA GLY A 2 2.55 29.05 7.63
C GLY A 2 1.16 29.26 7.01
N ILE A 3 1.07 29.82 5.79
CA ILE A 3 -0.22 30.28 5.25
C ILE A 3 -0.99 29.13 4.55
N CYS A 4 -0.31 28.10 4.04
CA CYS A 4 -0.96 27.00 3.31
C CYS A 4 -1.70 26.01 4.25
N PHE A 5 -1.19 25.77 5.46
CA PHE A 5 -1.83 24.87 6.43
C PHE A 5 -3.15 25.41 6.99
N VAL A 6 -3.24 26.71 7.23
CA VAL A 6 -4.46 27.34 7.79
C VAL A 6 -5.60 27.39 6.77
N SER A 7 -5.29 27.54 5.50
CA SER A 7 -6.33 27.56 4.44
C SER A 7 -6.89 26.17 4.16
N CYS A 8 -6.04 25.13 4.21
CA CYS A 8 -6.45 23.74 3.96
C CYS A 8 -7.37 23.21 5.09
N THR A 9 -7.04 23.49 6.35
CA THR A 9 -7.87 23.10 7.51
C THR A 9 -9.23 23.80 7.52
N LYS A 10 -9.30 25.09 7.13
CA LYS A 10 -10.55 25.83 7.08
C LYS A 10 -11.49 25.29 5.99
N ALA A 11 -10.98 25.06 4.79
CA ALA A 11 -11.75 24.48 3.69
C ALA A 11 -12.27 23.06 4.02
N GLN A 12 -11.46 22.25 4.71
CA GLN A 12 -11.86 20.93 5.16
C GLN A 12 -12.97 20.99 6.23
N THR A 13 -12.87 21.89 7.19
CA THR A 13 -13.90 22.09 8.21
C THR A 13 -15.22 22.58 7.61
N GLU A 14 -15.16 23.50 6.64
CA GLU A 14 -16.34 24.00 5.92
C GLU A 14 -17.01 22.88 5.09
N ARG A 15 -16.22 22.00 4.46
CA ARG A 15 -16.71 20.83 3.73
C ARG A 15 -17.41 19.84 4.68
N GLU A 16 -16.78 19.51 5.81
CA GLU A 16 -17.34 18.59 6.79
C GLU A 16 -18.67 19.10 7.38
N ALA A 17 -18.82 20.42 7.58
CA ALA A 17 -20.04 21.01 8.10
C ALA A 17 -21.28 20.80 7.22
N THR A 18 -21.08 20.46 5.95
CA THR A 18 -22.19 20.17 5.00
C THR A 18 -22.44 18.68 4.78
N MET A 19 -21.58 17.81 5.35
CA MET A 19 -21.70 16.36 5.17
C MET A 19 -22.79 15.78 6.05
N LYS A 20 -23.48 14.77 5.51
CA LYS A 20 -24.45 13.99 6.28
C LYS A 20 -23.73 12.98 7.14
N GLU A 21 -24.17 12.85 8.39
CA GLU A 21 -23.62 11.90 9.37
C GLU A 21 -24.39 10.56 9.32
N TYR A 22 -23.63 9.47 9.44
CA TYR A 22 -24.15 8.11 9.53
C TYR A 22 -23.43 7.32 10.64
N ASP A 23 -24.14 6.46 11.32
CA ASP A 23 -23.54 5.50 12.26
C ASP A 23 -22.91 4.33 11.47
N ALA A 24 -21.72 3.92 11.84
CA ALA A 24 -21.02 2.76 11.23
C ALA A 24 -21.88 1.47 11.26
N LYS A 25 -22.77 1.33 12.26
CA LYS A 25 -23.72 0.21 12.35
C LYS A 25 -24.70 0.15 11.17
N GLU A 26 -24.97 1.27 10.50
CA GLU A 26 -25.80 1.27 9.28
C GLU A 26 -25.09 0.53 8.15
N ILE A 27 -23.76 0.66 8.05
CA ILE A 27 -22.91 -0.02 7.07
C ILE A 27 -22.99 -1.54 7.29
N THR A 28 -22.69 -1.99 8.52
CA THR A 28 -22.78 -3.41 8.90
C THR A 28 -24.19 -3.97 8.64
N LYS A 29 -25.25 -3.19 8.93
CA LYS A 29 -26.63 -3.58 8.66
C LYS A 29 -26.95 -3.73 7.16
N LEU A 30 -26.34 -2.89 6.30
CA LEU A 30 -26.50 -3.04 4.84
C LEU A 30 -25.83 -4.31 4.36
N ILE A 31 -24.61 -4.60 4.83
CA ILE A 31 -23.86 -5.81 4.48
C ILE A 31 -24.62 -7.06 4.90
N LYS A 32 -25.11 -7.13 6.15
CA LYS A 32 -25.94 -8.23 6.67
C LYS A 32 -27.20 -8.48 5.82
N LYS A 33 -27.72 -7.45 5.17
CA LYS A 33 -28.86 -7.56 4.25
C LYS A 33 -28.47 -7.85 2.80
N GLY A 34 -27.18 -8.10 2.51
CA GLY A 34 -26.68 -8.30 1.15
C GLY A 34 -26.80 -7.08 0.23
N LYS A 35 -26.97 -5.88 0.80
CA LYS A 35 -27.11 -4.65 0.03
C LYS A 35 -25.75 -4.01 -0.21
N SER A 36 -25.56 -3.38 -1.37
CA SER A 36 -24.39 -2.57 -1.64
C SER A 36 -24.26 -1.42 -0.64
N VAL A 37 -23.04 -1.15 -0.23
CA VAL A 37 -22.67 -0.02 0.63
C VAL A 37 -22.27 1.11 -0.28
N LEU A 38 -23.06 2.19 -0.33
CA LEU A 38 -22.84 3.34 -1.20
C LEU A 38 -22.99 4.61 -0.38
N PHE A 39 -21.88 5.28 -0.10
CA PHE A 39 -21.85 6.56 0.61
C PHE A 39 -20.98 7.56 -0.14
N ALA A 40 -21.46 8.78 -0.25
CA ALA A 40 -20.70 9.89 -0.81
C ALA A 40 -20.91 11.14 0.04
N ASN A 41 -19.84 11.92 0.23
CA ASN A 41 -19.86 13.17 1.01
C ASN A 41 -20.49 12.95 2.39
N ALA A 42 -19.98 11.98 3.15
CA ALA A 42 -20.56 11.54 4.40
C ALA A 42 -19.54 11.45 5.53
N ILE A 43 -19.97 11.71 6.76
CA ILE A 43 -19.21 11.45 7.98
C ILE A 43 -19.71 10.13 8.57
N ILE A 44 -18.80 9.17 8.74
CA ILE A 44 -19.09 7.87 9.33
C ILE A 44 -18.62 7.89 10.80
N LYS A 45 -19.57 7.79 11.73
CA LYS A 45 -19.32 7.80 13.18
C LYS A 45 -19.25 6.38 13.72
N GLY A 46 -18.25 6.14 14.57
CA GLY A 46 -17.97 4.83 15.17
C GLY A 46 -17.13 3.94 14.27
N ASP A 47 -16.79 2.78 14.77
CA ASP A 47 -15.93 1.81 14.10
C ASP A 47 -16.70 1.03 13.03
N VAL A 48 -16.11 0.93 11.83
CA VAL A 48 -16.59 0.05 10.76
C VAL A 48 -15.84 -1.28 10.86
N ASP A 49 -16.53 -2.32 11.25
CA ASP A 49 -15.98 -3.68 11.38
C ASP A 49 -16.64 -4.62 10.37
N PHE A 50 -15.89 -4.98 9.32
CA PHE A 50 -16.35 -5.91 8.29
C PHE A 50 -16.30 -7.36 8.73
N SER A 51 -15.66 -7.68 9.87
CA SER A 51 -15.65 -9.02 10.44
C SER A 51 -16.88 -9.31 11.31
N ASP A 52 -17.59 -8.26 11.77
CA ASP A 52 -18.84 -8.37 12.56
C ASP A 52 -20.07 -8.56 11.66
N ILE A 53 -20.06 -9.60 10.86
CA ILE A 53 -21.20 -10.00 10.02
C ILE A 53 -21.66 -11.42 10.38
N GLU A 54 -22.91 -11.76 10.06
CA GLU A 54 -23.49 -13.06 10.45
C GLU A 54 -23.01 -14.22 9.58
N ASP A 55 -22.62 -13.94 8.33
CA ASP A 55 -22.12 -14.95 7.40
C ASP A 55 -20.63 -15.25 7.64
N VAL A 56 -20.38 -15.98 8.72
CA VAL A 56 -19.01 -16.39 9.11
C VAL A 56 -18.93 -17.91 9.06
N ALA A 57 -18.22 -18.42 8.07
CA ALA A 57 -17.98 -19.86 7.89
C ALA A 57 -16.56 -20.27 8.30
N MET A 58 -16.42 -21.48 8.84
CA MET A 58 -15.10 -22.04 9.09
C MET A 58 -14.49 -22.49 7.75
N SER A 59 -13.34 -21.92 7.36
CA SER A 59 -12.67 -22.24 6.10
C SER A 59 -11.49 -23.22 6.28
N ALA A 60 -10.92 -23.28 7.48
CA ALA A 60 -9.82 -24.17 7.86
C ALA A 60 -9.92 -24.46 9.36
N PRO A 61 -9.22 -25.48 9.90
CA PRO A 61 -9.35 -25.93 11.29
C PRO A 61 -9.19 -24.84 12.36
N ASN A 62 -8.62 -23.69 12.04
CA ASN A 62 -8.41 -22.59 12.99
C ASN A 62 -8.61 -21.21 12.33
N THR A 63 -9.49 -21.10 11.34
CA THR A 63 -9.73 -19.81 10.66
C THR A 63 -11.18 -19.69 10.23
N PHE A 64 -11.81 -18.60 10.57
CA PHE A 64 -13.11 -18.23 10.05
C PHE A 64 -12.96 -17.26 8.86
N VAL A 65 -13.93 -17.28 7.96
CA VAL A 65 -14.07 -16.29 6.88
C VAL A 65 -15.43 -15.62 6.99
N ALA A 66 -15.40 -14.32 7.10
CA ALA A 66 -16.57 -13.46 7.02
C ALA A 66 -16.76 -13.03 5.56
N HIS A 67 -17.89 -13.35 4.95
CA HIS A 67 -18.18 -13.04 3.56
C HIS A 67 -18.91 -11.71 3.42
N VAL A 68 -18.28 -10.78 2.67
CA VAL A 68 -18.90 -9.52 2.22
C VAL A 68 -19.25 -9.65 0.74
N PRO A 69 -20.51 -10.02 0.40
CA PRO A 69 -20.90 -10.29 -0.99
C PRO A 69 -21.17 -9.02 -1.79
N SER A 70 -21.30 -7.88 -1.10
CA SER A 70 -21.71 -6.60 -1.66
C SER A 70 -20.53 -5.76 -2.11
N SER A 71 -20.75 -4.88 -3.08
CA SER A 71 -19.80 -3.81 -3.40
C SER A 71 -19.74 -2.80 -2.26
N ILE A 72 -18.54 -2.37 -1.95
CA ILE A 72 -18.25 -1.33 -0.94
C ILE A 72 -17.74 -0.10 -1.69
N PHE A 73 -18.46 0.99 -1.55
CA PHE A 73 -18.13 2.25 -2.22
C PHE A 73 -18.32 3.43 -1.26
N PHE A 74 -17.22 4.09 -0.98
CA PHE A 74 -17.16 5.35 -0.26
C PHE A 74 -16.42 6.36 -1.12
N GLN A 75 -17.02 7.52 -1.31
CA GLN A 75 -16.39 8.63 -2.02
C GLN A 75 -16.47 9.89 -1.18
N SER A 76 -15.33 10.55 -0.99
CA SER A 76 -15.27 11.83 -0.27
C SER A 76 -15.85 11.73 1.15
N CYS A 77 -15.59 10.61 1.84
CA CYS A 77 -16.12 10.34 3.17
C CYS A 77 -15.06 10.55 4.27
N VAL A 78 -15.52 10.91 5.47
CA VAL A 78 -14.68 11.04 6.66
C VAL A 78 -15.04 9.92 7.63
N PHE A 79 -14.07 9.08 8.01
CA PHE A 79 -14.22 8.04 9.01
C PHE A 79 -13.66 8.51 10.34
N LEU A 80 -14.52 8.67 11.35
CA LEU A 80 -14.13 9.13 12.69
C LEU A 80 -13.71 7.98 13.61
N GLY A 81 -14.05 6.74 13.30
CA GLY A 81 -13.65 5.53 14.00
C GLY A 81 -12.64 4.70 13.21
N ASN A 82 -12.29 3.54 13.77
CA ASN A 82 -11.44 2.57 13.09
C ASN A 82 -12.17 1.88 11.93
N VAL A 83 -11.41 1.42 10.93
CA VAL A 83 -11.94 0.58 9.85
C VAL A 83 -11.20 -0.75 9.85
N LYS A 84 -11.94 -1.85 10.04
CA LYS A 84 -11.36 -3.19 10.20
C LYS A 84 -11.91 -4.19 9.19
N GLY A 85 -11.00 -4.87 8.51
CA GLY A 85 -11.25 -5.99 7.61
C GLY A 85 -10.76 -7.33 8.16
N ASN A 86 -10.59 -7.44 9.48
CA ASN A 86 -10.20 -8.66 10.19
C ASN A 86 -10.82 -8.67 11.59
N GLY A 87 -10.78 -9.81 12.26
CA GLY A 87 -11.32 -9.92 13.61
C GLY A 87 -11.00 -11.24 14.27
N TYR A 88 -11.65 -11.51 15.40
CA TYR A 88 -11.48 -12.75 16.14
C TYR A 88 -12.82 -13.25 16.67
N LYS A 89 -13.01 -14.56 16.64
CA LYS A 89 -14.09 -15.25 17.34
C LYS A 89 -13.54 -16.02 18.52
N GLU A 90 -14.10 -15.83 19.69
CA GLU A 90 -13.71 -16.58 20.88
C GLU A 90 -14.50 -17.90 20.95
N ILE A 91 -13.78 -19.01 20.97
CA ILE A 91 -14.38 -20.36 21.14
C ILE A 91 -13.60 -21.08 22.23
N LYS A 92 -14.29 -21.43 23.31
CA LYS A 92 -13.70 -22.14 24.47
C LYS A 92 -12.42 -21.47 24.98
N GLY A 93 -12.43 -20.14 25.12
CA GLY A 93 -11.31 -19.33 25.60
C GLY A 93 -10.15 -19.17 24.60
N LYS A 94 -10.30 -19.61 23.36
CA LYS A 94 -9.32 -19.42 22.28
C LYS A 94 -9.82 -18.39 21.30
N LYS A 95 -8.98 -17.38 20.99
CA LYS A 95 -9.23 -16.42 19.93
C LYS A 95 -8.88 -17.06 18.59
N ILE A 96 -9.86 -17.27 17.73
CA ILE A 96 -9.70 -17.80 16.38
C ILE A 96 -9.85 -16.64 15.40
N PRO A 97 -8.89 -16.41 14.50
CA PRO A 97 -8.94 -15.28 13.58
C PRO A 97 -10.10 -15.39 12.59
N ILE A 98 -10.67 -14.24 12.27
CA ILE A 98 -11.66 -14.06 11.21
C ILE A 98 -10.98 -13.27 10.10
N LYS A 99 -10.87 -13.85 8.91
CA LYS A 99 -10.51 -13.15 7.68
C LYS A 99 -11.76 -12.61 7.01
N VAL A 100 -11.67 -11.43 6.43
CA VAL A 100 -12.79 -10.89 5.63
C VAL A 100 -12.52 -11.15 4.15
N ARG A 101 -13.51 -11.70 3.45
CA ARG A 101 -13.47 -11.89 2.01
C ARG A 101 -14.48 -10.98 1.33
N PHE A 102 -13.97 -10.02 0.57
CA PHE A 102 -14.76 -9.12 -0.26
C PHE A 102 -14.95 -9.73 -1.64
N SER A 103 -16.19 -10.05 -2.01
CA SER A 103 -16.48 -10.71 -3.29
C SER A 103 -16.57 -9.76 -4.48
N ARG A 104 -16.69 -8.45 -4.23
CA ARG A 104 -16.82 -7.41 -5.25
C ARG A 104 -15.84 -6.27 -4.97
N ASP A 105 -15.87 -5.25 -5.83
CA ASP A 105 -15.00 -4.08 -5.71
C ASP A 105 -15.15 -3.39 -4.35
N VAL A 106 -13.99 -3.01 -3.81
CA VAL A 106 -13.87 -2.20 -2.60
C VAL A 106 -13.22 -0.87 -2.97
N GLN A 107 -13.95 0.20 -2.77
CA GLN A 107 -13.52 1.54 -3.17
C GLN A 107 -13.68 2.51 -2.01
N PHE A 108 -12.57 3.09 -1.59
CA PHE A 108 -12.50 4.22 -0.69
C PHE A 108 -11.73 5.33 -1.43
N MET A 109 -12.45 6.19 -2.12
CA MET A 109 -11.86 7.24 -2.93
C MET A 109 -12.02 8.59 -2.26
N ASP A 110 -10.94 9.38 -2.20
CA ASP A 110 -10.95 10.72 -1.57
C ASP A 110 -11.49 10.68 -0.12
N CYS A 111 -11.16 9.62 0.62
CA CYS A 111 -11.61 9.40 2.00
C CYS A 111 -10.55 9.85 3.02
N ASP A 112 -11.02 10.34 4.19
CA ASP A 112 -10.17 10.74 5.30
C ASP A 112 -10.40 9.79 6.49
N PHE A 113 -9.43 8.94 6.78
CA PHE A 113 -9.46 8.00 7.89
C PHE A 113 -8.76 8.63 9.09
N ARG A 114 -9.55 9.01 10.12
CA ARG A 114 -9.06 9.71 11.32
C ARG A 114 -8.44 8.80 12.36
N LYS A 115 -8.65 7.50 12.25
CA LYS A 115 -8.17 6.45 13.14
C LYS A 115 -7.53 5.34 12.33
N ASP A 116 -7.25 4.22 12.99
CA ASP A 116 -6.53 3.11 12.39
C ASP A 116 -7.36 2.39 11.32
N VAL A 117 -6.65 1.90 10.30
CA VAL A 117 -7.20 1.07 9.24
C VAL A 117 -6.45 -0.26 9.22
N ASP A 118 -7.15 -1.36 9.43
CA ASP A 118 -6.55 -2.69 9.43
C ASP A 118 -7.35 -3.67 8.56
N PHE A 119 -6.80 -4.00 7.40
CA PHE A 119 -7.28 -5.03 6.50
C PHE A 119 -6.36 -6.25 6.46
N SER A 120 -5.51 -6.44 7.47
CA SER A 120 -4.58 -7.58 7.48
C SER A 120 -5.32 -8.89 7.28
N ASP A 121 -4.71 -9.81 6.52
CA ASP A 121 -5.25 -11.10 6.11
C ASP A 121 -6.55 -11.06 5.27
N ALA A 122 -7.04 -9.90 4.86
CA ALA A 122 -8.24 -9.80 4.03
C ALA A 122 -8.02 -10.32 2.61
N GLU A 123 -9.09 -10.83 2.00
CA GLU A 123 -9.12 -11.31 0.63
C GLU A 123 -10.03 -10.44 -0.22
N PHE A 124 -9.50 -9.83 -1.27
CA PHE A 124 -10.24 -9.02 -2.25
C PHE A 124 -10.33 -9.78 -3.56
N GLN A 125 -11.53 -10.27 -3.92
CA GLN A 125 -11.77 -11.04 -5.13
C GLN A 125 -11.84 -10.17 -6.39
N ALA A 126 -12.05 -8.87 -6.21
CA ALA A 126 -12.09 -7.86 -7.26
C ALA A 126 -11.08 -6.75 -6.97
N SER A 127 -11.11 -5.66 -7.71
CA SER A 127 -10.16 -4.55 -7.57
C SER A 127 -10.37 -3.74 -6.30
N VAL A 128 -9.27 -3.21 -5.76
CA VAL A 128 -9.28 -2.29 -4.62
C VAL A 128 -8.85 -0.91 -5.09
N ASN A 129 -9.64 0.11 -4.74
CA ASN A 129 -9.32 1.50 -5.04
C ASN A 129 -9.31 2.34 -3.76
N LEU A 130 -8.14 2.87 -3.41
CA LEU A 130 -7.93 3.75 -2.25
C LEU A 130 -7.49 5.16 -2.67
N SER A 131 -7.64 5.49 -3.95
CA SER A 131 -7.07 6.71 -4.53
C SER A 131 -7.47 7.97 -3.79
N LYS A 132 -6.54 8.90 -3.63
CA LYS A 132 -6.71 10.21 -2.99
C LYS A 132 -7.12 10.14 -1.52
N SER A 133 -6.98 8.98 -0.89
CA SER A 133 -7.35 8.83 0.52
C SER A 133 -6.20 9.19 1.45
N VAL A 134 -6.56 9.72 2.61
CA VAL A 134 -5.65 10.13 3.68
C VAL A 134 -5.83 9.22 4.88
N PHE A 135 -4.75 8.61 5.33
CA PHE A 135 -4.68 7.74 6.49
C PHE A 135 -3.92 8.45 7.61
N ARG A 136 -4.62 8.81 8.70
CA ARG A 136 -4.02 9.55 9.82
C ARG A 136 -3.57 8.64 10.95
N GLY A 137 -4.21 7.49 11.11
CA GLY A 137 -3.82 6.45 12.05
C GLY A 137 -2.91 5.40 11.42
N GLU A 138 -2.55 4.39 12.22
CA GLU A 138 -1.79 3.24 11.75
C GLU A 138 -2.56 2.50 10.65
N THR A 139 -1.86 2.17 9.57
CA THR A 139 -2.50 1.57 8.39
C THR A 139 -1.86 0.23 8.08
N GLN A 140 -2.66 -0.82 8.08
CA GLN A 140 -2.20 -2.20 7.91
C GLN A 140 -2.98 -2.92 6.79
N PHE A 141 -2.22 -3.43 5.81
CA PHE A 141 -2.67 -4.31 4.73
C PHE A 141 -1.80 -5.57 4.66
N ASN A 142 -1.34 -6.06 5.82
CA ASN A 142 -0.43 -7.21 5.87
C ASN A 142 -1.12 -8.48 5.39
N ASN A 143 -0.40 -9.30 4.62
CA ASN A 143 -0.86 -10.60 4.11
C ASN A 143 -2.17 -10.55 3.30
N ILE A 144 -2.56 -9.40 2.76
CA ILE A 144 -3.76 -9.34 1.93
C ILE A 144 -3.57 -10.13 0.64
N LEU A 145 -4.67 -10.64 0.12
CA LEU A 145 -4.74 -11.25 -1.21
C LEU A 145 -5.67 -10.45 -2.11
N CYS A 146 -5.11 -9.76 -3.11
CA CYS A 146 -5.87 -9.03 -4.13
C CYS A 146 -5.86 -9.82 -5.45
N ILE A 147 -7.03 -10.32 -5.87
CA ILE A 147 -7.19 -11.08 -7.13
C ILE A 147 -7.51 -10.14 -8.29
N GLY A 148 -8.06 -8.96 -8.02
CA GLY A 148 -8.37 -7.93 -9.01
C GLY A 148 -7.16 -7.52 -9.85
N GLN A 149 -7.41 -7.23 -11.14
CA GLN A 149 -6.34 -6.94 -12.09
C GLN A 149 -5.72 -5.56 -11.93
N LYS A 150 -6.46 -4.59 -11.41
CA LYS A 150 -6.02 -3.19 -11.26
C LYS A 150 -6.33 -2.70 -9.86
N ASN A 151 -5.29 -2.50 -9.04
CA ASN A 151 -5.42 -1.94 -7.70
C ASN A 151 -4.88 -0.52 -7.73
N GLN A 152 -5.76 0.45 -7.47
CA GLN A 152 -5.53 1.89 -7.65
C GLN A 152 -5.39 2.56 -6.28
N TRP A 153 -4.17 2.84 -5.86
CA TRP A 153 -3.84 3.46 -4.57
C TRP A 153 -3.03 4.76 -4.79
N TRP A 154 -3.26 5.41 -5.94
CA TRP A 154 -2.54 6.64 -6.32
C TRP A 154 -2.99 7.85 -5.52
N GLU A 155 -2.10 8.81 -5.32
CA GLU A 155 -2.31 10.02 -4.50
C GLU A 155 -2.75 9.72 -3.06
N ILE A 156 -2.42 8.54 -2.49
CA ILE A 156 -2.67 8.30 -1.06
C ILE A 156 -1.68 9.10 -0.22
N GLU A 157 -2.14 9.57 0.95
CA GLU A 157 -1.28 10.17 1.96
C GLU A 157 -1.40 9.39 3.27
N SER A 158 -0.28 9.11 3.94
CA SER A 158 -0.28 8.50 5.26
C SER A 158 0.52 9.36 6.23
N ASP A 159 -0.12 9.78 7.31
CA ASP A 159 0.49 10.57 8.39
C ASP A 159 1.16 9.67 9.44
N SER A 160 0.87 8.37 9.43
CA SER A 160 1.38 7.36 10.35
C SER A 160 2.06 6.21 9.59
N THR A 161 2.50 5.18 10.31
CA THR A 161 3.11 4.00 9.72
C THR A 161 2.16 3.29 8.74
N PHE A 162 2.68 2.94 7.58
CA PHE A 162 1.95 2.21 6.55
C PHE A 162 2.60 0.84 6.32
N MET A 163 1.85 -0.23 6.55
CA MET A 163 2.34 -1.60 6.46
C MET A 163 1.53 -2.43 5.47
N MET A 164 2.22 -3.07 4.52
CA MET A 164 1.64 -3.98 3.54
C MET A 164 2.57 -5.20 3.34
N CYS A 165 3.03 -5.76 4.47
CA CYS A 165 3.99 -6.86 4.44
C CYS A 165 3.32 -8.17 3.99
N GLY A 166 4.00 -8.95 3.13
CA GLY A 166 3.52 -10.25 2.67
C GLY A 166 2.27 -10.22 1.78
N ALA A 167 1.85 -9.05 1.31
CA ALA A 167 0.67 -8.91 0.45
C ALA A 167 0.89 -9.56 -0.92
N THR A 168 -0.18 -10.12 -1.49
CA THR A 168 -0.17 -10.70 -2.83
C THR A 168 -1.19 -10.01 -3.73
N PHE A 169 -0.71 -9.43 -4.82
CA PHE A 169 -1.52 -8.84 -5.88
C PHE A 169 -1.35 -9.69 -7.15
N ARG A 170 -2.42 -10.34 -7.61
CA ARG A 170 -2.41 -11.09 -8.89
C ARG A 170 -2.41 -10.18 -10.11
N GLY A 171 -2.84 -8.94 -9.94
CA GLY A 171 -2.80 -7.89 -10.94
C GLY A 171 -1.75 -6.83 -10.63
N ASP A 172 -1.99 -5.63 -11.11
CA ASP A 172 -1.11 -4.49 -10.96
C ASP A 172 -1.45 -3.68 -9.70
N LEU A 173 -0.43 -3.07 -9.10
CA LEU A 173 -0.54 -2.12 -8.01
C LEU A 173 -0.02 -0.75 -8.46
N ASN A 174 -0.87 0.25 -8.42
CA ASN A 174 -0.50 1.63 -8.72
C ASN A 174 -0.57 2.48 -7.46
N MET A 175 0.58 2.99 -7.03
CA MET A 175 0.75 3.90 -5.89
C MET A 175 1.46 5.19 -6.32
N MET A 176 1.20 5.67 -7.53
CA MET A 176 1.78 6.94 -8.01
C MET A 176 1.36 8.10 -7.11
N ASP A 177 2.24 9.10 -7.00
CA ASP A 177 2.00 10.33 -6.25
C ASP A 177 1.67 10.11 -4.76
N ALA A 178 2.00 8.91 -4.21
CA ALA A 178 1.77 8.59 -2.81
C ALA A 178 2.75 9.35 -1.90
N LYS A 179 2.27 9.75 -0.70
CA LYS A 179 3.07 10.47 0.29
C LYS A 179 3.00 9.80 1.65
N PHE A 180 4.15 9.48 2.19
CA PHE A 180 4.29 8.79 3.47
C PHE A 180 5.16 9.63 4.41
N ARG A 181 4.60 10.03 5.55
CA ARG A 181 5.29 10.86 6.54
C ARG A 181 6.03 10.06 7.60
N GLN A 182 5.74 8.78 7.70
CA GLN A 182 6.39 7.84 8.62
C GLN A 182 6.89 6.63 7.83
N ASP A 183 7.39 5.61 8.53
CA ASP A 183 7.92 4.40 7.92
C ASP A 183 6.89 3.70 7.04
N VAL A 184 7.37 3.26 5.88
CA VAL A 184 6.59 2.47 4.92
C VAL A 184 7.23 1.11 4.78
N SER A 185 6.47 0.07 5.10
CA SER A 185 6.90 -1.31 4.91
C SER A 185 5.99 -2.03 3.92
N ILE A 186 6.55 -2.29 2.73
CA ILE A 186 5.90 -3.03 1.62
C ILE A 186 6.72 -4.32 1.35
N GLN A 187 7.36 -4.85 2.38
CA GLN A 187 8.27 -5.99 2.24
C GLN A 187 7.54 -7.32 1.98
N GLY A 188 8.19 -8.22 1.27
CA GLY A 188 7.68 -9.57 1.01
C GLY A 188 6.46 -9.62 0.11
N ILE A 189 6.18 -8.56 -0.65
CA ILE A 189 5.02 -8.57 -1.56
C ILE A 189 5.29 -9.44 -2.80
N THR A 190 4.22 -9.99 -3.32
CA THR A 190 4.20 -10.58 -4.67
C THR A 190 3.21 -9.80 -5.53
N VAL A 191 3.67 -9.25 -6.64
CA VAL A 191 2.85 -8.43 -7.52
C VAL A 191 3.20 -8.67 -8.99
N ASN A 192 2.22 -8.48 -9.88
CA ASN A 192 2.49 -8.53 -11.31
C ASN A 192 3.30 -7.28 -11.71
N ASN A 193 2.70 -6.12 -11.74
CA ASN A 193 3.38 -4.85 -11.99
C ASN A 193 3.17 -3.91 -10.80
N ILE A 194 4.20 -3.11 -10.49
CA ILE A 194 4.09 -2.06 -9.48
C ILE A 194 4.60 -0.73 -10.04
N GLN A 195 3.82 0.32 -9.84
CA GLN A 195 4.17 1.68 -10.19
C GLN A 195 4.05 2.59 -8.97
N ILE A 196 5.18 3.19 -8.57
CA ILE A 196 5.31 4.09 -7.42
C ILE A 196 5.99 5.41 -7.82
N SER A 197 5.77 5.86 -9.05
CA SER A 197 6.35 7.12 -9.54
C SER A 197 5.86 8.31 -8.73
N ASN A 198 6.73 9.32 -8.56
CA ASN A 198 6.49 10.52 -7.74
C ASN A 198 6.19 10.21 -6.25
N LEU A 199 6.45 8.98 -5.77
CA LEU A 199 6.28 8.65 -4.36
C LEU A 199 7.26 9.47 -3.51
N SER A 200 6.77 10.03 -2.40
CA SER A 200 7.57 10.69 -1.38
C SER A 200 7.52 9.89 -0.08
N ALA A 201 8.66 9.50 0.45
CA ALA A 201 8.81 8.87 1.75
C ALA A 201 9.71 9.74 2.64
N ASP A 202 9.13 10.34 3.69
CA ASP A 202 9.86 11.20 4.64
C ASP A 202 10.70 10.37 5.62
N LYS A 203 10.40 9.08 5.76
CA LYS A 203 11.11 8.10 6.58
C LYS A 203 11.53 6.90 5.74
N ARG A 204 11.81 5.78 6.39
CA ARG A 204 12.29 4.56 5.71
C ARG A 204 11.26 3.99 4.75
N LEU A 205 11.71 3.62 3.56
CA LEU A 205 10.94 2.85 2.58
C LEU A 205 11.53 1.43 2.46
N ASP A 206 10.73 0.42 2.81
CA ASP A 206 11.14 -0.98 2.75
C ASP A 206 10.30 -1.77 1.73
N LEU A 207 10.95 -2.18 0.63
CA LEU A 207 10.42 -3.03 -0.44
C LEU A 207 11.18 -4.36 -0.50
N SER A 208 11.92 -4.72 0.55
CA SER A 208 12.76 -5.92 0.57
C SER A 208 11.97 -7.22 0.49
N ASN A 209 12.64 -8.32 0.15
CA ASN A 209 12.08 -9.66 0.08
C ASN A 209 10.88 -9.81 -0.88
N SER A 210 10.78 -8.93 -1.87
CA SER A 210 9.61 -8.83 -2.75
C SER A 210 9.83 -9.54 -4.09
N THR A 211 8.74 -9.96 -4.72
CA THR A 211 8.74 -10.56 -6.07
C THR A 211 7.86 -9.74 -7.01
N ILE A 212 8.48 -9.09 -7.97
CA ILE A 212 7.81 -8.34 -9.03
C ILE A 212 7.93 -9.15 -10.32
N ASN A 213 6.80 -9.68 -10.83
CA ASN A 213 6.77 -10.58 -11.98
C ASN A 213 6.84 -9.85 -13.33
N GLY A 214 6.36 -8.61 -13.39
CA GLY A 214 6.42 -7.74 -14.55
C GLY A 214 7.33 -6.54 -14.30
N TYR A 215 6.84 -5.32 -14.54
CA TYR A 215 7.66 -4.12 -14.37
C TYR A 215 7.59 -3.55 -12.95
N PHE A 216 8.71 -2.92 -12.57
CA PHE A 216 8.85 -2.06 -11.41
C PHE A 216 9.17 -0.65 -11.89
N ILE A 217 8.34 0.33 -11.56
CA ILE A 217 8.55 1.74 -11.96
C ILE A 217 8.57 2.63 -10.73
N PHE A 218 9.73 3.24 -10.47
CA PHE A 218 9.94 4.20 -9.38
C PHE A 218 10.62 5.46 -9.94
N ASN A 219 9.91 6.21 -10.75
CA ASN A 219 10.46 7.40 -11.38
C ASN A 219 10.08 8.66 -10.59
N TYR A 220 11.03 9.62 -10.52
CA TYR A 220 10.82 10.95 -9.93
C TYR A 220 10.39 10.94 -8.47
N GLY A 221 10.67 9.87 -7.74
CA GLY A 221 10.38 9.76 -6.32
C GLY A 221 11.43 10.43 -5.44
N THR A 222 11.12 10.55 -4.15
CA THR A 222 12.05 11.04 -3.13
C THR A 222 11.98 10.17 -1.88
N CYS A 223 13.13 9.68 -1.42
CA CYS A 223 13.28 8.99 -0.15
C CYS A 223 14.22 9.80 0.74
N GLU A 224 13.71 10.36 1.84
CA GLU A 224 14.50 11.20 2.74
C GLU A 224 15.46 10.38 3.62
N GLU A 225 15.04 9.17 4.01
CA GLU A 225 15.84 8.21 4.75
C GLU A 225 16.20 7.00 3.87
N ASN A 226 16.63 5.90 4.47
CA ASN A 226 17.07 4.72 3.73
C ASN A 226 15.90 4.07 2.96
N ALA A 227 16.20 3.63 1.74
CA ALA A 227 15.31 2.81 0.94
C ALA A 227 15.95 1.44 0.70
N THR A 228 15.21 0.35 0.92
CA THR A 228 15.72 -1.00 0.65
C THR A 228 14.83 -1.78 -0.31
N LEU A 229 15.46 -2.35 -1.33
CA LEU A 229 14.91 -3.30 -2.28
C LEU A 229 15.65 -4.64 -2.18
N SER A 230 16.42 -4.85 -1.11
CA SER A 230 17.30 -6.02 -0.92
C SER A 230 16.52 -7.34 -0.88
N PHE A 231 17.19 -8.43 -1.28
CA PHE A 231 16.62 -9.79 -1.32
C PHE A 231 15.39 -9.91 -2.22
N SER A 232 15.23 -9.04 -3.20
CA SER A 232 14.05 -8.98 -4.07
C SER A 232 14.32 -9.55 -5.45
N ARG A 233 13.26 -10.00 -6.12
CA ARG A 233 13.31 -10.54 -7.46
C ARG A 233 12.49 -9.65 -8.41
N PHE A 234 13.16 -9.09 -9.40
CA PHE A 234 12.58 -8.28 -10.48
C PHE A 234 12.64 -9.07 -11.78
N ALA A 235 11.52 -9.66 -12.20
CA ALA A 235 11.49 -10.51 -13.37
C ALA A 235 11.43 -9.72 -14.68
N GLY A 236 10.77 -8.55 -14.69
CA GLY A 236 10.72 -7.62 -15.80
C GLY A 236 11.66 -6.44 -15.62
N ARG A 237 11.41 -5.37 -16.37
CA ARG A 237 12.22 -4.14 -16.29
C ARG A 237 12.04 -3.43 -14.96
N ALA A 238 13.08 -2.74 -14.51
CA ALA A 238 13.06 -1.88 -13.35
C ALA A 238 13.53 -0.46 -13.74
N ASP A 239 12.60 0.48 -13.80
CA ASP A 239 12.88 1.88 -14.10
C ASP A 239 12.91 2.68 -12.78
N ILE A 240 14.07 3.22 -12.44
CA ILE A 240 14.29 4.08 -11.26
C ILE A 240 14.93 5.37 -11.79
N ILE A 241 14.14 6.16 -12.51
CA ILE A 241 14.63 7.29 -13.28
C ILE A 241 14.30 8.60 -12.56
N GLY A 242 15.29 9.47 -12.40
CA GLY A 242 15.12 10.80 -11.80
C GLY A 242 14.74 10.78 -10.32
N THR A 243 14.88 9.65 -9.65
CA THR A 243 14.56 9.47 -8.23
C THR A 243 15.71 9.97 -7.36
N VAL A 244 15.39 10.57 -6.21
CA VAL A 244 16.37 11.08 -5.25
C VAL A 244 16.33 10.23 -3.99
N PHE A 245 17.44 9.56 -3.68
CA PHE A 245 17.65 8.87 -2.42
C PHE A 245 18.57 9.72 -1.54
N ASN A 246 18.00 10.42 -0.56
CA ASN A 246 18.75 11.22 0.42
C ASN A 246 19.43 10.33 1.48
N GLY A 247 18.87 9.16 1.78
CA GLY A 247 19.50 8.09 2.54
C GLY A 247 20.23 7.08 1.65
N THR A 248 20.69 5.97 2.23
CA THR A 248 21.28 4.85 1.48
C THR A 248 20.19 4.11 0.71
N CYS A 249 20.44 3.79 -0.56
CA CYS A 249 19.63 2.85 -1.33
C CYS A 249 20.28 1.47 -1.30
N GLU A 250 19.54 0.45 -0.87
CA GLU A 250 20.05 -0.92 -0.71
C GLU A 250 19.32 -1.87 -1.66
N MET A 251 20.11 -2.58 -2.49
CA MET A 251 19.63 -3.61 -3.45
C MET A 251 20.41 -4.92 -3.27
N GLU A 252 20.95 -5.13 -2.05
CA GLU A 252 21.80 -6.27 -1.75
C GLU A 252 21.07 -7.60 -2.01
N ARG A 253 21.80 -8.55 -2.62
CA ARG A 253 21.29 -9.90 -2.92
C ARG A 253 19.99 -9.93 -3.73
N SER A 254 19.71 -8.88 -4.49
CA SER A 254 18.56 -8.82 -5.37
C SER A 254 18.88 -9.36 -6.77
N LEU A 255 17.85 -9.86 -7.44
CA LEU A 255 17.96 -10.48 -8.75
C LEU A 255 17.15 -9.66 -9.77
N PHE A 256 17.86 -9.12 -10.77
CA PHE A 256 17.26 -8.35 -11.86
C PHE A 256 17.37 -9.12 -13.18
N TYR A 257 16.25 -9.63 -13.66
CA TYR A 257 16.18 -10.41 -14.91
C TYR A 257 15.86 -9.55 -16.13
N GLY A 258 15.29 -8.36 -15.93
CA GLY A 258 14.99 -7.39 -16.99
C GLY A 258 16.02 -6.26 -17.02
N GLU A 259 15.80 -5.32 -17.93
CA GLU A 259 16.57 -4.08 -18.02
C GLU A 259 16.37 -3.24 -16.77
N VAL A 260 17.47 -2.68 -16.25
CA VAL A 260 17.45 -1.75 -15.10
C VAL A 260 17.94 -0.38 -15.55
N LYS A 261 17.18 0.67 -15.23
CA LYS A 261 17.51 2.06 -15.55
C LYS A 261 17.61 2.92 -14.30
N PHE A 262 18.74 3.56 -14.13
CA PHE A 262 19.02 4.55 -13.09
C PHE A 262 19.19 5.98 -13.65
N GLY A 263 18.72 6.23 -14.87
CA GLY A 263 18.93 7.50 -15.54
C GLY A 263 18.53 8.70 -14.69
N ARG A 264 19.43 9.67 -14.52
CA ARG A 264 19.21 10.89 -13.71
C ARG A 264 18.85 10.65 -12.23
N THR A 265 19.06 9.44 -11.73
CA THR A 265 18.83 9.12 -10.31
C THR A 265 20.01 9.62 -9.46
N ASN A 266 19.70 10.18 -8.30
CA ASN A 266 20.70 10.64 -7.36
C ASN A 266 20.73 9.76 -6.09
N PHE A 267 21.85 9.10 -5.85
CA PHE A 267 22.13 8.27 -4.67
C PHE A 267 23.09 9.03 -3.73
N LYS A 268 22.55 9.91 -2.88
CA LYS A 268 23.34 10.83 -2.05
C LYS A 268 24.18 10.14 -0.97
N LYS A 269 23.71 9.05 -0.41
CA LYS A 269 24.49 8.25 0.56
C LYS A 269 24.95 6.91 -0.01
N GLY A 270 24.91 6.78 -1.36
CA GLY A 270 25.38 5.63 -2.10
C GLY A 270 24.30 4.59 -2.38
N LEU A 271 24.66 3.70 -3.31
CA LEU A 271 23.88 2.54 -3.71
C LEU A 271 24.66 1.27 -3.32
N LYS A 272 24.05 0.42 -2.48
CA LYS A 272 24.62 -0.88 -2.10
C LYS A 272 24.04 -1.98 -2.99
N THR A 273 24.93 -2.72 -3.64
CA THR A 273 24.58 -3.83 -4.56
C THR A 273 25.29 -5.14 -4.22
N ASP A 274 25.75 -5.31 -2.97
CA ASP A 274 26.51 -6.50 -2.58
C ASP A 274 25.71 -7.78 -2.80
N GLY A 275 26.24 -8.70 -3.61
CA GLY A 275 25.57 -9.93 -3.98
C GLY A 275 24.33 -9.76 -4.86
N ALA A 276 24.04 -8.56 -5.35
CA ALA A 276 23.01 -8.37 -6.36
C ALA A 276 23.50 -8.87 -7.74
N HIS A 277 22.58 -9.42 -8.52
CA HIS A 277 22.87 -9.91 -9.87
C HIS A 277 21.95 -9.25 -10.91
N PHE A 278 22.55 -8.79 -11.99
CA PHE A 278 21.86 -8.14 -13.11
C PHE A 278 22.06 -8.97 -14.38
N LEU A 279 20.96 -9.36 -15.04
CA LEU A 279 21.05 -10.09 -16.31
C LEU A 279 21.65 -9.21 -17.42
N LEU A 280 21.27 -7.95 -17.42
CA LEU A 280 21.81 -6.91 -18.28
C LEU A 280 22.50 -5.86 -17.43
N HIS A 281 23.60 -5.31 -17.92
CA HIS A 281 24.28 -4.21 -17.21
C HIS A 281 23.33 -3.01 -17.06
N PRO A 282 23.11 -2.47 -15.87
CA PRO A 282 22.23 -1.32 -15.66
C PRO A 282 22.62 -0.10 -16.49
N ILE A 283 21.63 0.62 -16.97
CA ILE A 283 21.79 1.90 -17.66
C ILE A 283 21.86 3.00 -16.61
N THR A 284 23.03 3.66 -16.50
CA THR A 284 23.31 4.66 -15.47
C THR A 284 23.50 6.07 -16.04
N GLU A 285 22.95 6.34 -17.22
CA GLU A 285 23.09 7.63 -17.89
C GLU A 285 22.60 8.78 -17.00
N GLU A 286 23.48 9.76 -16.77
CA GLU A 286 23.23 10.89 -15.87
C GLU A 286 22.92 10.50 -14.39
N ALA A 287 23.12 9.25 -13.98
CA ALA A 287 23.00 8.87 -12.58
C ALA A 287 24.16 9.42 -11.76
N VAL A 288 23.86 9.89 -10.55
CA VAL A 288 24.85 10.44 -9.62
C VAL A 288 24.99 9.53 -8.41
N PHE A 289 26.21 9.07 -8.15
CA PHE A 289 26.59 8.29 -6.97
C PHE A 289 27.51 9.16 -6.10
N GLU A 290 26.93 9.81 -5.08
CA GLU A 290 27.72 10.60 -4.15
C GLU A 290 28.50 9.68 -3.20
N ASN A 291 29.63 10.14 -2.65
CA ASN A 291 30.55 9.39 -1.79
C ASN A 291 31.51 8.39 -2.49
N ASP A 292 31.88 8.64 -3.75
CA ASP A 292 32.93 7.91 -4.50
C ASP A 292 32.77 6.37 -4.60
N THR A 293 31.63 5.83 -4.24
CA THR A 293 31.35 4.41 -4.36
C THR A 293 30.55 4.14 -5.63
N THR A 294 31.24 4.00 -6.76
CA THR A 294 30.60 3.42 -7.94
C THR A 294 30.14 2.01 -7.60
N PRO A 295 28.85 1.71 -7.67
CA PRO A 295 28.35 0.39 -7.30
C PRO A 295 28.89 -0.68 -8.26
N THR A 296 29.13 -1.87 -7.76
CA THR A 296 29.53 -3.02 -8.59
C THR A 296 28.28 -3.71 -9.10
N PHE A 297 28.10 -3.74 -10.42
CA PHE A 297 26.99 -4.45 -11.06
C PHE A 297 27.44 -5.83 -11.53
N ASN A 298 27.21 -6.86 -10.71
CA ASN A 298 27.58 -8.22 -11.04
C ASN A 298 26.57 -8.83 -12.03
N GLY A 299 27.07 -9.44 -13.11
CA GLY A 299 26.25 -10.26 -14.00
C GLY A 299 25.88 -11.61 -13.38
N PHE A 300 24.88 -12.31 -13.94
CA PHE A 300 24.65 -13.71 -13.62
C PHE A 300 25.85 -14.53 -14.11
N ASN A 301 26.44 -15.35 -13.23
CA ASN A 301 27.43 -16.32 -13.67
C ASN A 301 26.75 -17.36 -14.57
N THR A 302 26.94 -17.24 -15.89
CA THR A 302 26.66 -18.34 -16.83
C THR A 302 27.77 -19.37 -16.68
N LYS A 303 27.60 -20.33 -15.76
CA LYS A 303 28.34 -21.58 -15.78
C LYS A 303 27.56 -22.63 -16.51
#